data_2247be9952601759ce7ce3e204fb9588
#
_entry.id   2247be9952601759ce7ce3e204fb9588
#
_cell.length_a   1.000
_cell.length_b   1.000
_cell.length_c   1.000
_cell.angle_alpha   90.00
_cell.angle_beta   90.00
_cell.angle_gamma   90.00
#
_symmetry.space_group_name_H-M   'P 1'
#
loop_
_entity.id
_entity.type
_entity.pdbx_description
1 polymer ?
#
loop_
_entity_poly.entity_id
_entity_poly.type
_entity_poly.pdbx_seq_one_letter_code
_entity_poly.pdbx_strand_id
1 'polypeptide(L)'
;AFGRTRYHLVQQGDIALWSGGQPTCLRDTLVISLDWKEAVYVGALKYQLFYERHLPHFQPPGATLFVTFRLAGSIPAEVARQLRTEADRIEAVLSSIPDPDERRRQADREQRRLFGEWDAALDAAWSGPTWLRDPRIADLVSESLYYRAGRVYDLDAFCIMPNHVHMVFTPLIGDDGAHHAMSAIMHSLKRYTARQSNVMLGREGSFWQHESYDHVVRDEEEWRRIVTYVRNNPVKARLVSHWEQWAWTFCRDPM
;
A
#
# COMPACT_ATOMS: atom_id res chain seq x y z
N ALA A 1 -15.22 -27.94 -7.54
CA ALA A 1 -16.14 -27.74 -6.42
C ALA A 1 -15.36 -27.06 -5.31
N PHE A 2 -15.41 -25.75 -5.26
CA PHE A 2 -14.77 -24.98 -4.18
C PHE A 2 -15.83 -24.63 -3.15
N GLY A 3 -15.62 -25.12 -1.91
CA GLY A 3 -16.52 -24.94 -0.78
C GLY A 3 -16.54 -23.47 -0.34
N ARG A 4 -17.75 -22.92 -0.25
CA ARG A 4 -18.00 -21.61 0.32
C ARG A 4 -17.88 -21.71 1.85
N THR A 5 -16.89 -21.05 2.43
CA THR A 5 -16.84 -20.82 3.89
C THR A 5 -17.58 -19.54 4.18
N ARG A 6 -18.73 -19.67 4.86
CA ARG A 6 -19.51 -18.54 5.40
C ARG A 6 -18.81 -18.04 6.68
N TYR A 7 -18.46 -16.78 6.72
CA TYR A 7 -18.07 -16.12 7.97
C TYR A 7 -19.34 -15.66 8.68
N HIS A 8 -19.60 -16.23 9.86
CA HIS A 8 -20.62 -15.72 10.78
C HIS A 8 -19.98 -14.60 11.62
N LEU A 9 -20.65 -13.44 11.64
CA LEU A 9 -20.41 -12.39 12.63
C LEU A 9 -20.73 -12.99 14.02
N VAL A 10 -19.70 -13.09 14.87
CA VAL A 10 -19.90 -13.38 16.31
C VAL A 10 -19.92 -12.04 17.02
N GLN A 11 -21.11 -11.70 17.53
CA GLN A 11 -21.28 -10.61 18.49
C GLN A 11 -20.52 -10.91 19.79
N GLN A 12 -20.05 -9.84 20.44
CA GLN A 12 -19.40 -9.85 21.75
C GLN A 12 -20.05 -10.81 22.74
N GLY A 13 -19.25 -11.67 23.35
CA GLY A 13 -19.66 -12.52 24.45
C GLY A 13 -18.65 -13.64 24.72
N ASP A 14 -17.91 -13.46 25.81
CA ASP A 14 -17.24 -14.47 26.63
C ASP A 14 -16.56 -15.68 25.97
N ILE A 15 -15.25 -15.58 25.79
CA ILE A 15 -14.39 -16.74 25.57
C ILE A 15 -14.01 -17.31 26.94
N ALA A 16 -14.70 -18.34 27.38
CA ALA A 16 -14.26 -19.20 28.46
C ALA A 16 -13.36 -20.30 27.91
N LEU A 17 -12.07 -20.22 28.15
CA LEU A 17 -11.14 -21.34 27.94
C LEU A 17 -11.26 -22.31 29.11
N TRP A 18 -11.78 -23.49 28.83
CA TRP A 18 -11.79 -24.61 29.78
C TRP A 18 -10.53 -25.45 29.62
N SER A 19 -9.59 -25.33 30.56
CA SER A 19 -8.58 -26.35 30.84
C SER A 19 -8.56 -26.56 32.36
N GLY A 20 -8.74 -27.80 32.79
CA GLY A 20 -8.89 -28.17 34.19
C GLY A 20 -7.68 -27.77 35.04
N GLY A 21 -7.93 -26.91 36.00
CA GLY A 21 -6.98 -26.45 37.00
C GLY A 21 -7.49 -25.15 37.63
N GLN A 22 -7.46 -25.06 38.96
CA GLN A 22 -7.98 -23.98 39.79
C GLN A 22 -7.68 -22.56 39.26
N PRO A 23 -8.58 -21.57 39.46
CA PRO A 23 -8.39 -20.21 38.99
C PRO A 23 -7.40 -19.47 39.89
N THR A 24 -6.20 -19.24 39.40
CA THR A 24 -5.27 -18.23 39.96
C THR A 24 -5.63 -16.88 39.37
N CYS A 25 -6.07 -15.97 40.23
CA CYS A 25 -6.33 -14.57 39.95
C CYS A 25 -5.01 -13.90 39.57
N LEU A 26 -4.76 -13.67 38.27
CA LEU A 26 -3.74 -12.73 37.81
C LEU A 26 -4.41 -11.36 37.67
N ARG A 27 -4.24 -10.54 38.69
CA ARG A 27 -4.46 -9.10 38.62
C ARG A 27 -3.44 -8.50 37.68
N ASP A 28 -3.90 -7.49 36.94
CA ASP A 28 -3.10 -6.52 36.19
C ASP A 28 -2.48 -6.99 34.86
N THR A 29 -3.34 -7.43 33.92
CA THR A 29 -3.06 -7.16 32.53
C THR A 29 -3.93 -5.97 32.12
N LEU A 30 -3.32 -4.79 32.13
CA LEU A 30 -3.92 -3.59 31.57
C LEU A 30 -4.05 -3.81 30.07
N VAL A 31 -5.18 -4.35 29.62
CA VAL A 31 -5.56 -4.30 28.20
C VAL A 31 -5.92 -2.84 27.94
N ILE A 32 -4.92 -2.06 27.57
CA ILE A 32 -5.15 -0.74 26.98
C ILE A 32 -5.79 -1.03 25.63
N SER A 33 -7.11 -1.06 25.59
CA SER A 33 -7.88 -0.87 24.37
C SER A 33 -7.60 0.55 23.90
N LEU A 34 -6.46 0.77 23.27
CA LEU A 34 -6.21 2.00 22.54
C LEU A 34 -7.18 1.96 21.36
N ASP A 35 -8.21 2.81 21.44
CA ASP A 35 -9.03 3.11 20.27
C ASP A 35 -8.04 3.56 19.18
N TRP A 36 -7.95 2.80 18.08
CA TRP A 36 -7.04 3.08 16.96
C TRP A 36 -7.20 4.52 16.44
N LYS A 37 -8.36 5.15 16.68
CA LYS A 37 -8.61 6.56 16.40
C LYS A 37 -7.80 7.50 17.30
N GLU A 38 -7.50 7.12 18.54
CA GLU A 38 -6.67 7.91 19.45
C GLU A 38 -5.18 7.66 19.20
N ALA A 39 -4.76 6.44 18.84
CA ALA A 39 -3.37 6.15 18.51
C ALA A 39 -2.88 6.90 17.25
N VAL A 40 -3.77 7.27 16.35
CA VAL A 40 -3.48 8.14 15.19
C VAL A 40 -3.21 9.60 15.61
N TYR A 41 -3.58 9.99 16.84
CA TYR A 41 -3.50 11.38 17.31
C TYR A 41 -2.22 11.73 18.10
N VAL A 42 -1.45 10.77 18.63
CA VAL A 42 -0.36 11.05 19.57
C VAL A 42 1.02 11.16 18.91
N GLY A 43 1.16 10.80 17.66
CA GLY A 43 2.39 11.07 16.91
C GLY A 43 2.10 12.05 15.79
N ALA A 44 2.79 13.19 15.75
CA ALA A 44 2.76 14.07 14.60
C ALA A 44 2.97 13.19 13.34
N LEU A 45 1.91 12.97 12.57
CA LEU A 45 1.96 12.31 11.28
C LEU A 45 2.84 13.18 10.38
N LYS A 46 4.14 12.96 10.43
CA LYS A 46 5.04 13.46 9.41
C LYS A 46 4.78 12.65 8.16
N TYR A 47 3.79 13.09 7.41
CA TYR A 47 3.54 12.58 6.10
C TYR A 47 4.66 13.06 5.18
N GLN A 48 5.51 12.14 4.72
CA GLN A 48 6.52 12.43 3.71
C GLN A 48 6.18 11.63 2.46
N LEU A 49 5.87 12.33 1.37
CA LEU A 49 5.68 11.76 0.03
C LEU A 49 6.92 11.03 -0.50
N PHE A 50 8.09 11.36 0.06
CA PHE A 50 9.39 10.81 -0.30
C PHE A 50 10.14 10.44 0.97
N TYR A 51 10.13 9.15 1.31
CA TYR A 51 10.83 8.61 2.47
C TYR A 51 12.32 8.50 2.21
N GLU A 52 13.12 9.11 3.07
CA GLU A 52 14.42 8.61 3.46
C GLU A 52 14.27 7.74 4.73
N ARG A 53 15.01 6.68 4.81
CA ARG A 53 14.91 5.46 5.63
C ARG A 53 14.67 5.57 7.15
N HIS A 54 14.25 6.68 7.75
CA HIS A 54 14.36 6.90 9.20
C HIS A 54 13.06 7.18 9.98
N LEU A 55 11.87 7.01 9.37
CA LEU A 55 10.62 7.13 10.12
C LEU A 55 9.87 5.80 10.14
N PRO A 56 9.37 5.37 11.33
CA PRO A 56 8.52 4.20 11.41
C PRO A 56 7.23 4.47 10.63
N HIS A 57 6.95 3.63 9.63
CA HIS A 57 5.64 3.59 9.01
C HIS A 57 4.64 3.16 10.09
N PHE A 58 3.73 4.04 10.48
CA PHE A 58 2.67 3.66 11.39
C PHE A 58 1.64 2.85 10.60
N GLN A 59 1.68 1.55 10.79
CA GLN A 59 0.74 0.62 10.19
C GLN A 59 -0.14 0.06 11.31
N PRO A 60 -1.41 0.50 11.40
CA PRO A 60 -2.35 -0.17 12.29
C PRO A 60 -2.40 -1.65 11.93
N PRO A 61 -2.27 -2.58 12.90
CA PRO A 61 -2.37 -4.00 12.64
C PRO A 61 -3.67 -4.33 11.89
N GLY A 62 -3.57 -5.05 10.77
CA GLY A 62 -4.72 -5.42 9.96
C GLY A 62 -5.34 -4.30 9.11
N ALA A 63 -4.70 -3.13 9.02
CA ALA A 63 -5.16 -2.08 8.13
C ALA A 63 -4.97 -2.44 6.67
N THR A 64 -5.96 -2.11 5.84
CA THR A 64 -5.81 -2.18 4.38
C THR A 64 -4.89 -1.06 3.91
N LEU A 65 -3.98 -1.40 3.02
CA LEU A 65 -2.95 -0.51 2.50
C LEU A 65 -3.11 -0.34 0.99
N PHE A 66 -2.99 0.89 0.54
CA PHE A 66 -2.75 1.22 -0.86
C PHE A 66 -1.28 1.53 -1.04
N VAL A 67 -0.60 0.80 -1.91
CA VAL A 67 0.84 0.95 -2.15
C VAL A 67 1.11 1.15 -3.63
N THR A 68 1.97 2.14 -3.94
CA THR A 68 2.51 2.33 -5.29
C THR A 68 4.03 2.23 -5.25
N PHE A 69 4.60 1.37 -6.09
CA PHE A 69 6.05 1.22 -6.25
C PHE A 69 6.44 1.28 -7.73
N ARG A 70 7.59 1.84 -8.02
CA ARG A 70 7.98 2.22 -9.37
C ARG A 70 9.37 1.73 -9.76
N LEU A 71 9.65 1.68 -11.05
CA LEU A 71 10.99 1.41 -11.57
C LEU A 71 11.97 2.51 -11.15
N ALA A 72 13.21 2.13 -10.90
CA ALA A 72 14.29 3.07 -10.63
C ALA A 72 14.49 3.98 -11.85
N GLY A 73 14.50 5.29 -11.63
CA GLY A 73 14.65 6.27 -12.70
C GLY A 73 13.38 6.52 -13.55
N SER A 74 12.22 6.00 -13.16
CA SER A 74 10.97 6.21 -13.90
C SER A 74 10.40 7.64 -13.81
N ILE A 75 10.84 8.43 -12.84
CA ILE A 75 10.55 9.87 -12.75
C ILE A 75 11.88 10.62 -12.95
N PRO A 76 11.92 11.65 -13.83
CA PRO A 76 13.09 12.50 -13.97
C PRO A 76 13.51 13.13 -12.65
N ALA A 77 14.81 13.22 -12.38
CA ALA A 77 15.34 13.72 -11.12
C ALA A 77 14.86 15.16 -10.80
N GLU A 78 14.68 15.97 -11.84
CA GLU A 78 14.16 17.34 -11.70
C GLU A 78 12.72 17.35 -11.18
N VAL A 79 11.84 16.51 -11.77
CA VAL A 79 10.45 16.39 -11.33
C VAL A 79 10.38 15.84 -9.90
N ALA A 80 11.19 14.84 -9.58
CA ALA A 80 11.28 14.30 -8.22
C ALA A 80 11.72 15.36 -7.20
N ARG A 81 12.65 16.24 -7.58
CA ARG A 81 13.10 17.36 -6.75
C ARG A 81 11.99 18.39 -6.54
N GLN A 82 11.28 18.78 -7.60
CA GLN A 82 10.17 19.73 -7.52
C GLN A 82 9.06 19.23 -6.60
N LEU A 83 8.65 17.98 -6.75
CA LEU A 83 7.64 17.34 -5.88
C LEU A 83 8.08 17.29 -4.41
N ARG A 84 9.37 17.05 -4.16
CA ARG A 84 9.94 17.08 -2.80
C ARG A 84 9.89 18.48 -2.20
N THR A 85 10.34 19.49 -2.93
CA THR A 85 10.29 20.89 -2.48
C THR A 85 8.87 21.34 -2.17
N GLU A 86 7.89 20.91 -2.98
CA GLU A 86 6.49 21.23 -2.72
C GLU A 86 5.96 20.50 -1.48
N ALA A 87 6.35 19.25 -1.25
CA ALA A 87 5.99 18.50 -0.04
C ALA A 87 6.55 19.19 1.23
N ASP A 88 7.81 19.63 1.20
CA ASP A 88 8.44 20.34 2.32
C ASP A 88 7.72 21.68 2.61
N ARG A 89 7.30 22.39 1.56
CA ARG A 89 6.52 23.62 1.68
C ARG A 89 5.16 23.37 2.34
N ILE A 90 4.46 22.32 1.93
CA ILE A 90 3.18 21.95 2.51
C ILE A 90 3.34 21.56 3.98
N GLU A 91 4.37 20.79 4.33
CA GLU A 91 4.65 20.43 5.72
C GLU A 91 4.84 21.67 6.59
N ALA A 92 5.58 22.67 6.09
CA ALA A 92 5.77 23.94 6.79
C ALA A 92 4.43 24.68 7.01
N VAL A 93 3.55 24.72 5.99
CA VAL A 93 2.22 25.32 6.11
C VAL A 93 1.35 24.56 7.11
N LEU A 94 1.29 23.23 7.01
CA LEU A 94 0.51 22.40 7.92
C LEU A 94 0.96 22.55 9.37
N SER A 95 2.27 22.67 9.60
CA SER A 95 2.83 22.86 10.94
C SER A 95 2.42 24.20 11.57
N SER A 96 2.04 25.19 10.77
CA SER A 96 1.58 26.50 11.24
C SER A 96 0.10 26.55 11.60
N ILE A 97 -0.69 25.52 11.29
CA ILE A 97 -2.13 25.46 11.59
C ILE A 97 -2.32 24.99 13.04
N PRO A 98 -2.86 25.86 13.95
CA PRO A 98 -3.02 25.50 15.35
C PRO A 98 -4.08 24.43 15.59
N ASP A 99 -5.22 24.51 14.90
CA ASP A 99 -6.35 23.59 15.03
C ASP A 99 -5.99 22.21 14.46
N PRO A 100 -5.96 21.14 15.28
CA PRO A 100 -5.63 19.79 14.83
C PRO A 100 -6.57 19.24 13.75
N ASP A 101 -7.87 19.53 13.84
CA ASP A 101 -8.86 19.04 12.90
C ASP A 101 -8.76 19.75 11.54
N GLU A 102 -8.53 21.07 11.55
CA GLU A 102 -8.28 21.80 10.32
C GLU A 102 -6.96 21.36 9.68
N ARG A 103 -5.91 21.19 10.46
CA ARG A 103 -4.61 20.65 9.99
C ARG A 103 -4.78 19.31 9.33
N ARG A 104 -5.57 18.41 9.92
CA ARG A 104 -5.85 17.10 9.37
C ARG A 104 -6.60 17.17 8.04
N ARG A 105 -7.68 17.97 7.99
CA ARG A 105 -8.44 18.16 6.75
C ARG A 105 -7.57 18.73 5.63
N GLN A 106 -6.71 19.70 5.96
CA GLN A 106 -5.77 20.26 5.00
C GLN A 106 -4.72 19.23 4.55
N ALA A 107 -4.12 18.49 5.48
CA ALA A 107 -3.17 17.43 5.18
C ALA A 107 -3.77 16.39 4.21
N ASP A 108 -4.99 15.95 4.44
CA ASP A 108 -5.70 15.00 3.58
C ASP A 108 -5.94 15.55 2.15
N ARG A 109 -6.23 16.85 2.03
CA ARG A 109 -6.40 17.50 0.70
C ARG A 109 -5.07 17.55 -0.06
N GLU A 110 -4.03 18.03 0.62
CA GLU A 110 -2.70 18.18 0.02
C GLU A 110 -2.08 16.83 -0.35
N GLN A 111 -2.28 15.82 0.48
CA GLN A 111 -1.84 14.46 0.21
C GLN A 111 -2.43 13.92 -1.11
N ARG A 112 -3.75 14.07 -1.29
CA ARG A 112 -4.41 13.63 -2.52
C ARG A 112 -3.93 14.41 -3.74
N ARG A 113 -3.70 15.72 -3.58
CA ARG A 113 -3.18 16.58 -4.66
C ARG A 113 -1.78 16.14 -5.09
N LEU A 114 -0.86 16.03 -4.14
CA LEU A 114 0.52 15.63 -4.39
C LEU A 114 0.64 14.21 -4.96
N PHE A 115 -0.18 13.27 -4.45
CA PHE A 115 -0.25 11.93 -5.04
C PHE A 115 -0.70 12.01 -6.51
N GLY A 116 -1.72 12.82 -6.80
CA GLY A 116 -2.20 13.01 -8.17
C GLY A 116 -1.13 13.58 -9.11
N GLU A 117 -0.33 14.54 -8.65
CA GLU A 117 0.78 15.12 -9.42
C GLU A 117 1.90 14.10 -9.64
N TRP A 118 2.25 13.35 -8.59
CA TRP A 118 3.26 12.29 -8.67
C TRP A 118 2.85 11.16 -9.62
N ASP A 119 1.60 10.74 -9.55
CA ASP A 119 1.03 9.71 -10.42
C ASP A 119 0.94 10.19 -11.88
N ALA A 120 0.51 11.45 -12.09
CA ALA A 120 0.53 12.05 -13.42
C ALA A 120 1.95 12.14 -14.00
N ALA A 121 2.97 12.37 -13.15
CA ALA A 121 4.36 12.35 -13.57
C ALA A 121 4.83 10.94 -13.97
N LEU A 122 4.33 9.88 -13.31
CA LEU A 122 4.58 8.49 -13.70
C LEU A 122 3.91 8.14 -15.04
N ASP A 123 2.66 8.55 -15.23
CA ASP A 123 1.91 8.34 -16.46
C ASP A 123 2.56 9.07 -17.66
N ALA A 124 3.11 10.27 -17.41
CA ALA A 124 3.77 11.11 -18.42
C ALA A 124 5.25 10.80 -18.63
N ALA A 125 5.85 9.85 -17.90
CA ALA A 125 7.29 9.58 -17.92
C ALA A 125 7.73 8.87 -19.20
N TRP A 126 7.85 9.62 -20.28
CA TRP A 126 8.29 9.17 -21.60
C TRP A 126 9.81 8.89 -21.69
N SER A 127 10.61 9.42 -20.76
CA SER A 127 12.08 9.36 -20.78
C SER A 127 12.68 8.31 -19.84
N GLY A 128 11.87 7.72 -18.96
CA GLY A 128 12.30 6.70 -17.98
C GLY A 128 12.14 5.27 -18.48
N PRO A 129 12.60 4.29 -17.69
CA PRO A 129 12.42 2.88 -18.01
C PRO A 129 10.94 2.49 -17.98
N THR A 130 10.52 1.68 -18.94
CA THR A 130 9.18 1.10 -19.06
C THR A 130 9.25 -0.42 -19.19
N TRP A 131 10.13 -1.06 -18.43
CA TRP A 131 10.41 -2.50 -18.54
C TRP A 131 9.19 -3.38 -18.23
N LEU A 132 8.21 -2.85 -17.50
CA LEU A 132 6.96 -3.57 -17.23
C LEU A 132 6.04 -3.64 -18.47
N ARG A 133 6.38 -3.02 -19.58
CA ARG A 133 5.73 -3.26 -20.89
C ARG A 133 6.08 -4.62 -21.50
N ASP A 134 7.23 -5.21 -21.11
CA ASP A 134 7.57 -6.56 -21.54
C ASP A 134 6.61 -7.55 -20.83
N PRO A 135 5.78 -8.29 -21.58
CA PRO A 135 4.83 -9.23 -20.99
C PRO A 135 5.47 -10.20 -20.00
N ARG A 136 6.67 -10.69 -20.30
CA ARG A 136 7.40 -11.64 -19.44
C ARG A 136 7.71 -11.04 -18.08
N ILE A 137 8.01 -9.74 -18.03
CA ILE A 137 8.30 -9.02 -16.78
C ILE A 137 7.01 -8.73 -16.03
N ALA A 138 5.96 -8.28 -16.73
CA ALA A 138 4.66 -8.03 -16.13
C ALA A 138 4.03 -9.31 -15.56
N ASP A 139 4.12 -10.43 -16.29
CA ASP A 139 3.67 -11.75 -15.84
C ASP A 139 4.42 -12.19 -14.57
N LEU A 140 5.75 -12.08 -14.55
CA LEU A 140 6.57 -12.36 -13.37
C LEU A 140 6.12 -11.55 -12.15
N VAL A 141 5.83 -10.26 -12.32
CA VAL A 141 5.36 -9.39 -11.23
C VAL A 141 3.96 -9.81 -10.79
N SER A 142 3.05 -10.04 -11.73
CA SER A 142 1.68 -10.49 -11.47
C SER A 142 1.66 -11.82 -10.71
N GLU A 143 2.39 -12.83 -11.20
CA GLU A 143 2.55 -14.13 -10.53
C GLU A 143 3.11 -13.98 -9.11
N SER A 144 4.08 -13.06 -8.94
CA SER A 144 4.68 -12.78 -7.64
C SER A 144 3.69 -12.14 -6.66
N LEU A 145 2.76 -11.30 -7.15
CA LEU A 145 1.66 -10.75 -6.37
C LEU A 145 0.67 -11.84 -5.96
N TYR A 146 0.21 -12.64 -6.91
CA TYR A 146 -0.72 -13.76 -6.63
C TYR A 146 -0.11 -14.83 -5.72
N TYR A 147 1.17 -15.15 -5.89
CA TYR A 147 1.85 -16.13 -5.03
C TYR A 147 1.79 -15.76 -3.54
N ARG A 148 1.82 -14.46 -3.23
CA ARG A 148 1.78 -13.95 -1.85
C ARG A 148 0.36 -13.75 -1.33
N ALA A 149 -0.61 -13.60 -2.20
CA ALA A 149 -2.02 -13.49 -1.84
C ALA A 149 -2.48 -14.76 -1.11
N GLY A 150 -3.21 -14.60 -0.01
CA GLY A 150 -3.64 -15.69 0.86
C GLY A 150 -2.52 -16.32 1.71
N ARG A 151 -1.27 -15.82 1.62
CA ARG A 151 -0.13 -16.27 2.44
C ARG A 151 0.36 -15.18 3.38
N VAL A 152 0.61 -13.99 2.87
CA VAL A 152 1.13 -12.87 3.65
C VAL A 152 0.22 -11.65 3.61
N TYR A 153 -0.71 -11.60 2.68
CA TYR A 153 -1.76 -10.58 2.60
C TYR A 153 -3.00 -11.10 1.87
N ASP A 154 -4.12 -10.45 2.15
CA ASP A 154 -5.32 -10.48 1.33
C ASP A 154 -5.19 -9.41 0.25
N LEU A 155 -5.42 -9.79 -1.01
CA LEU A 155 -5.25 -8.91 -2.16
C LEU A 155 -6.62 -8.42 -2.66
N ASP A 156 -6.82 -7.10 -2.67
CA ASP A 156 -8.06 -6.49 -3.15
C ASP A 156 -7.97 -6.05 -4.60
N ALA A 157 -6.86 -5.40 -4.98
CA ALA A 157 -6.64 -4.96 -6.34
C ALA A 157 -5.16 -4.76 -6.65
N PHE A 158 -4.78 -4.89 -7.92
CA PHE A 158 -3.53 -4.34 -8.44
C PHE A 158 -3.67 -3.93 -9.91
N CYS A 159 -2.78 -3.05 -10.34
CA CYS A 159 -2.57 -2.73 -11.74
C CYS A 159 -1.06 -2.55 -11.98
N ILE A 160 -0.52 -3.30 -12.94
CA ILE A 160 0.88 -3.17 -13.37
C ILE A 160 0.90 -2.25 -14.59
N MET A 161 1.41 -1.04 -14.38
CA MET A 161 1.60 -0.02 -15.40
C MET A 161 2.99 -0.16 -16.05
N PRO A 162 3.29 0.50 -17.16
CA PRO A 162 4.57 0.38 -17.86
C PRO A 162 5.81 0.62 -17.00
N ASN A 163 5.74 1.41 -15.95
CA ASN A 163 6.86 1.85 -15.12
C ASN A 163 6.60 1.83 -13.61
N HIS A 164 5.41 1.45 -13.18
CA HIS A 164 5.03 1.35 -11.77
C HIS A 164 3.91 0.32 -11.55
N VAL A 165 3.64 0.02 -10.29
CA VAL A 165 2.57 -0.89 -9.87
C VAL A 165 1.78 -0.25 -8.76
N HIS A 166 0.46 -0.29 -8.87
CA HIS A 166 -0.48 -0.01 -7.80
C HIS A 166 -0.98 -1.31 -7.21
N MET A 167 -1.09 -1.40 -5.88
CA MET A 167 -1.74 -2.53 -5.23
C MET A 167 -2.50 -2.10 -3.98
N VAL A 168 -3.60 -2.80 -3.69
CA VAL A 168 -4.40 -2.67 -2.48
C VAL A 168 -4.45 -4.02 -1.80
N PHE A 169 -4.06 -4.07 -0.53
CA PHE A 169 -3.99 -5.33 0.20
C PHE A 169 -4.10 -5.12 1.71
N THR A 170 -4.51 -6.17 2.42
CA THR A 170 -4.53 -6.22 3.88
C THR A 170 -3.54 -7.27 4.37
N PRO A 171 -2.50 -6.93 5.16
CA PRO A 171 -1.58 -7.90 5.71
C PRO A 171 -2.28 -8.96 6.55
N LEU A 172 -1.95 -10.23 6.35
CA LEU A 172 -2.44 -11.35 7.14
C LEU A 172 -1.63 -11.51 8.43
N ILE A 173 -2.22 -12.24 9.38
CA ILE A 173 -1.54 -12.67 10.61
C ILE A 173 -0.62 -13.84 10.26
N GLY A 174 0.65 -13.75 10.64
CA GLY A 174 1.64 -14.82 10.52
C GLY A 174 1.55 -15.86 11.64
N ASP A 175 2.38 -16.88 11.57
CA ASP A 175 2.45 -17.96 12.56
C ASP A 175 2.84 -17.49 13.97
N ASP A 176 3.47 -16.33 14.08
CA ASP A 176 3.84 -15.68 15.33
C ASP A 176 2.69 -14.87 15.98
N GLY A 177 1.51 -14.86 15.36
CA GLY A 177 0.33 -14.11 15.82
C GLY A 177 0.38 -12.61 15.51
N ALA A 178 1.41 -12.11 14.83
CA ALA A 178 1.52 -10.72 14.40
C ALA A 178 1.17 -10.57 12.91
N HIS A 179 0.68 -9.40 12.52
CA HIS A 179 0.50 -9.10 11.09
C HIS A 179 1.86 -8.97 10.39
N HIS A 180 1.93 -9.50 9.16
CA HIS A 180 3.10 -9.33 8.32
C HIS A 180 3.38 -7.83 8.09
N ALA A 181 4.60 -7.39 8.40
CA ALA A 181 4.99 -5.99 8.18
C ALA A 181 5.03 -5.66 6.68
N MET A 182 4.44 -4.52 6.29
CA MET A 182 4.48 -4.05 4.90
C MET A 182 5.90 -3.98 4.35
N SER A 183 6.84 -3.50 5.15
CA SER A 183 8.26 -3.43 4.77
C SER A 183 8.84 -4.79 4.39
N ALA A 184 8.49 -5.86 5.12
CA ALA A 184 8.92 -7.22 4.83
C ALA A 184 8.25 -7.76 3.55
N ILE A 185 6.94 -7.52 3.38
CA ILE A 185 6.17 -7.86 2.17
C ILE A 185 6.81 -7.19 0.94
N MET A 186 6.98 -5.88 0.99
CA MET A 186 7.53 -5.10 -0.13
C MET A 186 8.99 -5.45 -0.42
N HIS A 187 9.81 -5.68 0.61
CA HIS A 187 11.19 -6.12 0.42
C HIS A 187 11.25 -7.48 -0.29
N SER A 188 10.49 -8.47 0.17
CA SER A 188 10.41 -9.79 -0.45
C SER A 188 9.95 -9.73 -1.90
N LEU A 189 8.88 -8.96 -2.17
CA LEU A 189 8.33 -8.78 -3.51
C LEU A 189 9.33 -8.12 -4.45
N LYS A 190 9.85 -6.95 -4.06
CA LYS A 190 10.79 -6.17 -4.87
C LYS A 190 12.10 -6.90 -5.11
N ARG A 191 12.66 -7.57 -4.08
CA ARG A 191 13.91 -8.31 -4.20
C ARG A 191 13.80 -9.46 -5.21
N TYR A 192 12.74 -10.26 -5.10
CA TYR A 192 12.54 -11.39 -6.00
C TYR A 192 12.33 -10.92 -7.44
N THR A 193 11.38 -10.03 -7.67
CA THR A 193 11.03 -9.55 -9.01
C THR A 193 12.18 -8.78 -9.65
N ALA A 194 12.93 -7.95 -8.90
CA ALA A 194 14.11 -7.26 -9.41
C ALA A 194 15.19 -8.22 -9.90
N ARG A 195 15.49 -9.27 -9.10
CA ARG A 195 16.50 -10.26 -9.47
C ARG A 195 16.14 -10.97 -10.77
N GLN A 196 14.92 -11.49 -10.86
CA GLN A 196 14.46 -12.24 -12.03
C GLN A 196 14.36 -11.33 -13.26
N SER A 197 13.79 -10.14 -13.11
CA SER A 197 13.69 -9.17 -14.22
C SER A 197 15.04 -8.74 -14.74
N ASN A 198 16.03 -8.50 -13.87
CA ASN A 198 17.38 -8.14 -14.30
C ASN A 198 18.04 -9.28 -15.12
N VAL A 199 17.83 -10.54 -14.72
CA VAL A 199 18.29 -11.70 -15.50
C VAL A 199 17.62 -11.75 -16.87
N MET A 200 16.28 -11.60 -16.92
CA MET A 200 15.53 -11.63 -18.18
C MET A 200 15.92 -10.51 -19.14
N LEU A 201 16.29 -9.34 -18.60
CA LEU A 201 16.67 -8.16 -19.37
C LEU A 201 18.18 -8.09 -19.67
N GLY A 202 18.98 -9.05 -19.16
CA GLY A 202 20.45 -9.04 -19.31
C GLY A 202 21.10 -7.79 -18.69
N ARG A 203 20.57 -7.28 -17.58
CA ARG A 203 21.01 -6.03 -16.95
C ARG A 203 21.37 -6.21 -15.49
N GLU A 204 22.07 -5.24 -14.95
CA GLU A 204 22.43 -5.13 -13.54
C GLU A 204 21.93 -3.81 -12.95
N GLY A 205 22.07 -3.65 -11.61
CA GLY A 205 21.69 -2.46 -10.87
C GLY A 205 20.24 -2.45 -10.40
N SER A 206 19.80 -1.30 -9.91
CA SER A 206 18.47 -1.13 -9.31
C SER A 206 17.38 -1.30 -10.37
N PHE A 207 16.46 -2.21 -10.11
CA PHE A 207 15.24 -2.40 -10.91
C PHE A 207 14.10 -1.52 -10.37
N TRP A 208 13.81 -1.64 -9.07
CA TRP A 208 12.82 -0.83 -8.38
C TRP A 208 13.46 0.37 -7.70
N GLN A 209 12.73 1.48 -7.67
CA GLN A 209 13.02 2.55 -6.72
C GLN A 209 12.91 2.00 -5.30
N HIS A 210 13.82 2.43 -4.42
CA HIS A 210 13.88 1.92 -3.05
C HIS A 210 12.57 2.21 -2.30
N GLU A 211 12.14 3.47 -2.32
CA GLU A 211 10.92 3.92 -1.66
C GLU A 211 9.67 3.46 -2.42
N SER A 212 8.57 3.34 -1.69
CA SER A 212 7.22 3.16 -2.18
C SER A 212 6.33 4.22 -1.56
N TYR A 213 5.32 4.66 -2.29
CA TYR A 213 4.21 5.39 -1.70
C TYR A 213 3.30 4.39 -1.00
N ASP A 214 2.86 4.69 0.21
CA ASP A 214 1.86 3.92 0.93
C ASP A 214 0.82 4.84 1.60
N HIS A 215 -0.39 4.33 1.69
CA HIS A 215 -1.52 5.00 2.30
C HIS A 215 -2.40 3.98 3.02
N VAL A 216 -2.78 4.28 4.27
CA VAL A 216 -3.73 3.47 5.04
C VAL A 216 -5.14 3.81 4.57
N VAL A 217 -5.88 2.81 4.10
CA VAL A 217 -7.28 2.96 3.70
C VAL A 217 -8.13 3.05 4.97
N ARG A 218 -8.89 4.15 5.12
CA ARG A 218 -9.55 4.51 6.38
C ARG A 218 -10.95 3.93 6.56
N ASP A 219 -11.66 3.78 5.45
CA ASP A 219 -13.05 3.33 5.44
C ASP A 219 -13.41 2.67 4.10
N GLU A 220 -14.62 2.12 4.05
CA GLU A 220 -15.12 1.41 2.86
C GLU A 220 -15.33 2.33 1.65
N GLU A 221 -15.71 3.59 1.87
CA GLU A 221 -15.88 4.57 0.77
C GLU A 221 -14.54 4.89 0.13
N GLU A 222 -13.51 5.10 0.94
CA GLU A 222 -12.15 5.29 0.47
C GLU A 222 -11.61 4.05 -0.24
N TRP A 223 -11.88 2.86 0.32
CA TRP A 223 -11.52 1.58 -0.30
C TRP A 223 -12.10 1.47 -1.72
N ARG A 224 -13.42 1.69 -1.86
CA ARG A 224 -14.10 1.64 -3.18
C ARG A 224 -13.50 2.64 -4.16
N ARG A 225 -13.20 3.84 -3.71
CA ARG A 225 -12.58 4.88 -4.52
C ARG A 225 -11.18 4.47 -4.98
N ILE A 226 -10.34 3.95 -4.08
CA ILE A 226 -8.97 3.53 -4.38
C ILE A 226 -8.96 2.30 -5.30
N VAL A 227 -9.78 1.30 -5.04
CA VAL A 227 -9.90 0.12 -5.90
C VAL A 227 -10.38 0.50 -7.30
N THR A 228 -11.37 1.39 -7.41
CA THR A 228 -11.85 1.93 -8.68
C THR A 228 -10.73 2.70 -9.41
N TYR A 229 -9.95 3.48 -8.69
CA TYR A 229 -8.80 4.19 -9.23
C TYR A 229 -7.75 3.22 -9.79
N VAL A 230 -7.34 2.22 -9.01
CA VAL A 230 -6.36 1.19 -9.42
C VAL A 230 -6.83 0.46 -10.67
N ARG A 231 -8.07 0.01 -10.68
CA ARG A 231 -8.70 -0.69 -11.80
C ARG A 231 -8.71 0.13 -13.08
N ASN A 232 -9.03 1.42 -12.98
CA ASN A 232 -9.18 2.30 -14.14
C ASN A 232 -7.88 2.99 -14.57
N ASN A 233 -6.76 2.74 -13.90
CA ASN A 233 -5.49 3.39 -14.20
C ASN A 233 -5.04 3.21 -15.67
N PRO A 234 -5.11 2.00 -16.29
CA PRO A 234 -4.72 1.82 -17.67
C PRO A 234 -5.64 2.56 -18.67
N VAL A 235 -6.92 2.77 -18.31
CA VAL A 235 -7.85 3.58 -19.13
C VAL A 235 -7.52 5.07 -19.00
N LYS A 236 -7.25 5.56 -17.78
CA LYS A 236 -6.79 6.92 -17.52
C LYS A 236 -5.50 7.24 -18.30
N ALA A 237 -4.55 6.30 -18.32
CA ALA A 237 -3.30 6.41 -19.06
C ALA A 237 -3.47 6.18 -20.60
N ARG A 238 -4.69 5.96 -21.08
CA ARG A 238 -5.02 5.70 -22.51
C ARG A 238 -4.29 4.52 -23.12
N LEU A 239 -3.96 3.51 -22.31
CA LEU A 239 -3.36 2.26 -22.78
C LEU A 239 -4.42 1.33 -23.37
N VAL A 240 -5.63 1.37 -22.84
CA VAL A 240 -6.80 0.58 -23.28
C VAL A 240 -8.07 1.42 -23.15
N SER A 241 -9.16 1.00 -23.82
CA SER A 241 -10.47 1.66 -23.73
C SER A 241 -11.28 1.20 -22.51
N HIS A 242 -11.07 -0.04 -22.08
CA HIS A 242 -11.74 -0.66 -20.95
C HIS A 242 -10.70 -1.42 -20.11
N TRP A 243 -10.82 -1.35 -18.79
CA TRP A 243 -9.80 -1.92 -17.89
C TRP A 243 -9.62 -3.44 -18.02
N GLU A 244 -10.66 -4.16 -18.39
CA GLU A 244 -10.65 -5.61 -18.64
C GLU A 244 -9.72 -6.01 -19.82
N GLN A 245 -9.40 -5.05 -20.69
CA GLN A 245 -8.47 -5.25 -21.80
C GLN A 245 -7.00 -5.21 -21.37
N TRP A 246 -6.73 -4.78 -20.11
CA TRP A 246 -5.38 -4.73 -19.56
C TRP A 246 -5.11 -5.99 -18.74
N ALA A 247 -4.36 -6.92 -19.33
CA ALA A 247 -4.12 -8.26 -18.77
C ALA A 247 -3.52 -8.25 -17.35
N TRP A 248 -2.86 -7.19 -16.96
CA TRP A 248 -2.16 -7.07 -15.67
C TRP A 248 -2.92 -6.17 -14.69
N THR A 249 -4.23 -6.26 -14.74
CA THR A 249 -5.13 -5.67 -13.74
C THR A 249 -5.92 -6.76 -13.06
N PHE A 250 -5.99 -6.68 -11.75
CA PHE A 250 -6.86 -7.50 -10.91
C PHE A 250 -7.68 -6.59 -9.99
N CYS A 251 -8.92 -6.94 -9.82
CA CYS A 251 -9.81 -6.32 -8.85
C CYS A 251 -10.70 -7.42 -8.27
N ARG A 252 -10.71 -7.54 -6.94
CA ARG A 252 -11.72 -8.36 -6.25
C ARG A 252 -13.07 -7.71 -6.47
N ASP A 253 -14.05 -8.47 -6.96
CA ASP A 253 -15.41 -7.95 -7.12
C ASP A 253 -15.93 -7.43 -5.77
N PRO A 254 -16.45 -6.20 -5.71
CA PRO A 254 -17.16 -5.76 -4.52
C PRO A 254 -18.37 -6.69 -4.33
N MET A 255 -18.43 -7.35 -3.17
CA MET A 255 -19.59 -8.15 -2.79
C MET A 255 -20.81 -7.25 -2.60
#